data_2e8cc6dbeffd22ee72fff6bbc7dc8806
#
_entry.id   2e8cc6dbeffd22ee72fff6bbc7dc8806
#
_cell.length_a   1.000
_cell.length_b   1.000
_cell.length_c   1.000
_cell.angle_alpha   90.00
_cell.angle_beta   90.00
_cell.angle_gamma   90.00
#
_symmetry.space_group_name_H-M   'P 1'
#
loop_
_entity.id
_entity.type
_entity.pdbx_description
1 polymer ?
#
loop_
_entity_poly.entity_id
_entity_poly.type
_entity_poly.pdbx_seq_one_letter_code
_entity_poly.pdbx_strand_id
1 'polypeptide(L)'
;GMKSAGLREFQVEIGNVAFFNGLLADAGILGDSYEELLNLINEKNYIGVEELLNSMNIDKNTAKVLLELPQLFGQAEVLEKAKCLTTIPECISAVDRLLALYDLLKVNGYDKYVSFDLGELSNHTYYTGIIFHAFTFGTGEPVVSGGRYDKLLGQFGCDKASIGFSLIVDRLMAAINRQHIDIPVEYNGVLIVYSQDKLLDAIKRSDELRKDGINVCMIQKNGSETEKQYEEYAAASQLSDVIYI
;
A
#
# COMPACT_ATOMS: atom_id res chain seq x y z
N GLY A 1 0.96 -9.10 4.54
CA GLY A 1 0.10 -8.81 3.39
C GLY A 1 0.71 -9.26 2.07
N MET A 2 1.74 -8.57 1.53
CA MET A 2 2.28 -8.85 0.18
C MET A 2 2.81 -10.28 0.04
N LYS A 3 3.61 -10.78 0.99
CA LYS A 3 4.05 -12.19 1.01
C LYS A 3 2.90 -13.19 1.10
N SER A 4 1.88 -12.87 1.91
CA SER A 4 0.69 -13.74 2.04
C SER A 4 -0.16 -13.76 0.76
N ALA A 5 -0.09 -12.71 -0.06
CA ALA A 5 -0.68 -12.65 -1.40
C ALA A 5 0.15 -13.37 -2.47
N GLY A 6 1.27 -14.00 -2.09
CA GLY A 6 2.13 -14.76 -2.99
C GLY A 6 3.16 -13.92 -3.75
N LEU A 7 3.20 -12.60 -3.56
CA LEU A 7 4.19 -11.75 -4.21
C LEU A 7 5.60 -12.08 -3.73
N ARG A 8 6.51 -12.31 -4.69
CA ARG A 8 7.91 -12.70 -4.43
C ARG A 8 8.86 -11.53 -4.49
N GLU A 9 8.61 -10.62 -5.43
CA GLU A 9 9.43 -9.46 -5.71
C GLU A 9 8.67 -8.20 -5.32
N PHE A 10 9.02 -7.61 -4.20
CA PHE A 10 8.48 -6.34 -3.74
C PHE A 10 9.52 -5.59 -2.90
N GLN A 11 9.40 -4.29 -2.89
CA GLN A 11 10.22 -3.36 -2.11
C GLN A 11 9.32 -2.43 -1.32
N VAL A 12 9.71 -2.12 -0.10
CA VAL A 12 9.06 -1.13 0.75
C VAL A 12 10.00 0.04 0.92
N GLU A 13 9.65 1.17 0.35
CA GLU A 13 10.36 2.43 0.53
C GLU A 13 9.81 3.11 1.78
N ILE A 14 10.72 3.56 2.65
CA ILE A 14 10.38 4.17 3.93
C ILE A 14 11.04 5.52 4.03
N GLY A 15 10.23 6.55 4.27
CA GLY A 15 10.67 7.91 4.55
C GLY A 15 10.24 8.39 5.92
N ASN A 16 10.61 9.63 6.24
CA ASN A 16 10.13 10.31 7.44
C ASN A 16 9.94 11.80 7.15
N VAL A 17 8.68 12.23 7.09
CA VAL A 17 8.34 13.63 6.79
C VAL A 17 8.91 14.63 7.80
N ALA A 18 9.23 14.19 9.02
CA ALA A 18 9.84 15.04 10.02
C ALA A 18 11.27 15.48 9.63
N PHE A 19 11.98 14.71 8.80
CA PHE A 19 13.29 15.11 8.28
C PHE A 19 13.18 16.35 7.39
N PHE A 20 12.30 16.30 6.41
CA PHE A 20 12.05 17.43 5.51
C PHE A 20 11.48 18.63 6.26
N ASN A 21 10.49 18.42 7.11
CA ASN A 21 9.89 19.50 7.91
C ASN A 21 10.91 20.18 8.82
N GLY A 22 11.86 19.43 9.38
CA GLY A 22 12.96 19.99 10.17
C GLY A 22 13.87 20.92 9.36
N LEU A 23 14.22 20.51 8.13
CA LEU A 23 15.00 21.34 7.21
C LEU A 23 14.25 22.64 6.83
N LEU A 24 12.95 22.53 6.55
CA LEU A 24 12.14 23.70 6.19
C LEU A 24 11.98 24.68 7.35
N ALA A 25 11.77 24.16 8.56
CA ALA A 25 11.66 24.98 9.77
C ALA A 25 12.96 25.75 10.04
N ASP A 26 14.11 25.08 9.90
CA ASP A 26 15.43 25.71 10.05
C ASP A 26 15.70 26.77 8.98
N ALA A 27 15.33 26.47 7.73
CA ALA A 27 15.44 27.40 6.60
C ALA A 27 14.44 28.56 6.64
N GLY A 28 13.40 28.49 7.48
CA GLY A 28 12.31 29.47 7.53
C GLY A 28 11.42 29.46 6.27
N ILE A 29 11.37 28.32 5.54
CA ILE A 29 10.59 28.19 4.30
C ILE A 29 9.13 27.87 4.68
N LEU A 30 8.21 28.77 4.30
CA LEU A 30 6.78 28.69 4.59
C LEU A 30 5.94 29.20 3.41
N GLY A 31 4.64 28.89 3.41
CA GLY A 31 3.68 29.41 2.44
C GLY A 31 3.96 28.98 1.00
N ASP A 32 3.91 29.91 0.06
CA ASP A 32 4.03 29.63 -1.37
C ASP A 32 5.38 28.99 -1.74
N SER A 33 6.46 29.39 -1.07
CA SER A 33 7.79 28.81 -1.27
C SER A 33 7.89 27.34 -0.80
N TYR A 34 7.11 26.95 0.20
CA TYR A 34 6.99 25.58 0.63
C TYR A 34 6.35 24.72 -0.47
N GLU A 35 5.21 25.17 -1.00
CA GLU A 35 4.48 24.45 -2.06
C GLU A 35 5.33 24.35 -3.34
N GLU A 36 6.03 25.40 -3.72
CA GLU A 36 6.91 25.40 -4.87
C GLU A 36 8.07 24.43 -4.68
N LEU A 37 8.74 24.45 -3.54
CA LEU A 37 9.84 23.53 -3.23
C LEU A 37 9.36 22.07 -3.22
N LEU A 38 8.21 21.80 -2.61
CA LEU A 38 7.60 20.48 -2.57
C LEU A 38 7.34 19.94 -3.98
N ASN A 39 6.77 20.76 -4.86
CA ASN A 39 6.51 20.39 -6.24
C ASN A 39 7.80 20.10 -7.02
N LEU A 40 8.81 20.97 -6.89
CA LEU A 40 10.11 20.79 -7.56
C LEU A 40 10.82 19.51 -7.13
N ILE A 41 10.76 19.16 -5.84
CA ILE A 41 11.34 17.90 -5.32
C ILE A 41 10.56 16.68 -5.83
N ASN A 42 9.23 16.71 -5.80
CA ASN A 42 8.38 15.62 -6.31
C ASN A 42 8.58 15.39 -7.81
N GLU A 43 8.78 16.47 -8.59
CA GLU A 43 9.09 16.41 -10.01
C GLU A 43 10.54 16.03 -10.31
N LYS A 44 11.38 15.89 -9.29
CA LYS A 44 12.84 15.66 -9.38
C LYS A 44 13.54 16.74 -10.22
N ASN A 45 13.02 17.97 -10.16
CA ASN A 45 13.58 19.14 -10.84
C ASN A 45 14.70 19.78 -10.01
N TYR A 46 15.88 19.19 -10.04
CA TYR A 46 17.04 19.63 -9.25
C TYR A 46 17.49 21.05 -9.57
N ILE A 47 17.39 21.46 -10.85
CA ILE A 47 17.77 22.81 -11.28
C ILE A 47 16.81 23.83 -10.67
N GLY A 48 15.52 23.58 -10.73
CA GLY A 48 14.51 24.46 -10.11
C GLY A 48 14.68 24.55 -8.59
N VAL A 49 15.00 23.44 -7.91
CA VAL A 49 15.31 23.45 -6.47
C VAL A 49 16.52 24.36 -6.18
N GLU A 50 17.61 24.22 -6.96
CA GLU A 50 18.80 25.07 -6.78
C GLU A 50 18.51 26.54 -7.02
N GLU A 51 17.80 26.90 -8.09
CA GLU A 51 17.40 28.28 -8.40
C GLU A 51 16.53 28.87 -7.30
N LEU A 52 15.53 28.12 -6.81
CA LEU A 52 14.66 28.55 -5.73
C LEU A 52 15.44 28.80 -4.44
N LEU A 53 16.28 27.87 -4.01
CA LEU A 53 17.09 27.99 -2.79
C LEU A 53 18.12 29.15 -2.88
N ASN A 54 18.72 29.37 -4.05
CA ASN A 54 19.64 30.49 -4.29
C ASN A 54 18.93 31.85 -4.26
N SER A 55 17.63 31.90 -4.58
CA SER A 55 16.84 33.13 -4.47
C SER A 55 16.51 33.52 -3.02
N MET A 56 16.65 32.55 -2.09
CA MET A 56 16.35 32.70 -0.67
C MET A 56 17.64 32.93 0.13
N ASN A 57 17.54 33.68 1.22
CA ASN A 57 18.65 33.88 2.14
C ASN A 57 18.69 32.78 3.22
N ILE A 58 19.03 31.55 2.80
CA ILE A 58 19.02 30.33 3.63
C ILE A 58 20.45 30.01 4.07
N ASP A 59 20.57 29.33 5.24
CA ASP A 59 21.85 28.79 5.66
C ASP A 59 22.42 27.82 4.62
N LYS A 60 23.71 27.93 4.33
CA LYS A 60 24.37 27.15 3.27
C LYS A 60 24.36 25.65 3.53
N ASN A 61 24.42 25.23 4.81
CA ASN A 61 24.40 23.82 5.15
C ASN A 61 23.00 23.24 4.92
N THR A 62 21.96 23.94 5.36
CA THR A 62 20.57 23.54 5.15
C THR A 62 20.20 23.54 3.67
N ALA A 63 20.62 24.55 2.90
CA ALA A 63 20.44 24.57 1.45
C ALA A 63 21.13 23.37 0.77
N LYS A 64 22.34 23.03 1.18
CA LYS A 64 23.06 21.85 0.67
C LYS A 64 22.32 20.55 0.95
N VAL A 65 21.77 20.37 2.15
CA VAL A 65 21.01 19.15 2.49
C VAL A 65 19.74 19.06 1.66
N LEU A 66 19.03 20.17 1.46
CA LEU A 66 17.84 20.23 0.60
C LEU A 66 18.16 19.85 -0.85
N LEU A 67 19.31 20.29 -1.39
CA LEU A 67 19.78 19.92 -2.73
C LEU A 67 20.17 18.43 -2.84
N GLU A 68 20.73 17.85 -1.77
CA GLU A 68 21.09 16.43 -1.73
C GLU A 68 19.89 15.52 -1.42
N LEU A 69 18.78 16.05 -0.91
CA LEU A 69 17.63 15.29 -0.45
C LEU A 69 17.12 14.24 -1.46
N PRO A 70 16.94 14.57 -2.76
CA PRO A 70 16.48 13.60 -3.75
C PRO A 70 17.49 12.46 -4.04
N GLN A 71 18.74 12.60 -3.58
CA GLN A 71 19.78 11.56 -3.70
C GLN A 71 19.92 10.73 -2.42
N LEU A 72 19.20 11.09 -1.35
CA LEU A 72 19.18 10.35 -0.08
C LEU A 72 18.21 9.17 -0.16
N PHE A 73 18.48 8.31 -1.13
CA PHE A 73 17.75 7.08 -1.41
C PHE A 73 18.73 5.88 -1.42
N GLY A 74 18.35 4.76 -0.80
CA GLY A 74 19.15 3.53 -0.80
C GLY A 74 18.86 2.61 0.39
N GLN A 75 19.84 1.78 0.72
CA GLN A 75 19.78 0.92 1.89
C GLN A 75 20.10 1.72 3.17
N ALA A 76 20.27 1.04 4.30
CA ALA A 76 20.44 1.71 5.61
C ALA A 76 21.64 2.67 5.68
N GLU A 77 22.66 2.51 4.82
CA GLU A 77 23.80 3.43 4.75
C GLU A 77 23.43 4.86 4.39
N VAL A 78 22.30 5.06 3.70
CA VAL A 78 21.82 6.41 3.38
C VAL A 78 21.39 7.17 4.63
N LEU A 79 20.92 6.46 5.65
CA LEU A 79 20.52 7.06 6.93
C LEU A 79 21.74 7.61 7.68
N GLU A 80 22.84 6.89 7.70
CA GLU A 80 24.09 7.37 8.30
C GLU A 80 24.65 8.57 7.53
N LYS A 81 24.61 8.51 6.18
CA LYS A 81 24.96 9.66 5.34
C LYS A 81 24.13 10.89 5.70
N ALA A 82 22.80 10.73 5.77
CA ALA A 82 21.88 11.83 6.09
C ALA A 82 22.16 12.43 7.47
N LYS A 83 22.47 11.60 8.47
CA LYS A 83 22.82 12.05 9.82
C LYS A 83 24.10 12.89 9.85
N CYS A 84 25.06 12.60 8.98
CA CYS A 84 26.30 13.38 8.86
C CYS A 84 26.11 14.73 8.12
N LEU A 85 25.04 14.88 7.35
CA LEU A 85 24.79 16.10 6.56
C LEU A 85 24.15 17.22 7.35
N THR A 86 23.52 16.94 8.48
CA THR A 86 22.77 17.93 9.25
C THR A 86 23.11 17.89 10.74
N THR A 87 22.99 19.04 11.41
CA THR A 87 23.07 19.17 12.86
C THR A 87 21.72 19.54 13.48
N ILE A 88 20.66 19.61 12.68
CA ILE A 88 19.31 19.96 13.10
C ILE A 88 18.74 18.83 13.96
N PRO A 89 18.36 19.08 15.24
CA PRO A 89 17.94 18.02 16.15
C PRO A 89 16.74 17.23 15.66
N GLU A 90 15.77 17.89 15.03
CA GLU A 90 14.56 17.29 14.48
C GLU A 90 14.91 16.31 13.34
N CYS A 91 15.84 16.69 12.47
CA CYS A 91 16.31 15.84 11.38
C CYS A 91 17.06 14.61 11.92
N ILE A 92 17.94 14.83 12.90
CA ILE A 92 18.68 13.73 13.56
C ILE A 92 17.70 12.75 14.23
N SER A 93 16.71 13.27 14.96
CA SER A 93 15.68 12.45 15.60
C SER A 93 14.87 11.64 14.58
N ALA A 94 14.54 12.23 13.42
CA ALA A 94 13.84 11.55 12.35
C ALA A 94 14.66 10.38 11.78
N VAL A 95 15.96 10.57 11.57
CA VAL A 95 16.89 9.53 11.10
C VAL A 95 17.08 8.44 12.17
N ASP A 96 17.28 8.81 13.43
CA ASP A 96 17.42 7.85 14.53
C ASP A 96 16.17 6.96 14.66
N ARG A 97 14.99 7.51 14.40
CA ARG A 97 13.74 6.75 14.37
C ARG A 97 13.72 5.73 13.23
N LEU A 98 14.25 6.07 12.05
CA LEU A 98 14.37 5.16 10.91
C LEU A 98 15.40 4.06 11.18
N LEU A 99 16.55 4.38 11.79
CA LEU A 99 17.56 3.41 12.20
C LEU A 99 16.98 2.40 13.22
N ALA A 100 16.28 2.89 14.24
CA ALA A 100 15.62 2.01 15.20
C ALA A 100 14.55 1.11 14.55
N LEU A 101 13.82 1.61 13.56
CA LEU A 101 12.88 0.79 12.78
C LEU A 101 13.63 -0.27 11.94
N TYR A 102 14.74 0.11 11.31
CA TYR A 102 15.56 -0.81 10.52
C TYR A 102 16.09 -1.98 11.36
N ASP A 103 16.56 -1.71 12.58
CA ASP A 103 17.02 -2.75 13.51
C ASP A 103 15.89 -3.74 13.83
N LEU A 104 14.67 -3.25 14.05
CA LEU A 104 13.50 -4.11 14.28
C LEU A 104 13.15 -4.95 13.05
N LEU A 105 13.23 -4.37 11.85
CA LEU A 105 12.98 -5.08 10.60
C LEU A 105 14.05 -6.15 10.34
N LYS A 106 15.31 -5.87 10.66
CA LYS A 106 16.42 -6.80 10.54
C LYS A 106 16.26 -8.01 11.47
N VAL A 107 15.88 -7.80 12.73
CA VAL A 107 15.60 -8.89 13.67
C VAL A 107 14.50 -9.82 13.14
N ASN A 108 13.52 -9.27 12.41
CA ASN A 108 12.42 -10.03 11.80
C ASN A 108 12.72 -10.56 10.39
N GLY A 109 13.93 -10.33 9.84
CA GLY A 109 14.33 -10.79 8.50
C GLY A 109 13.61 -10.08 7.35
N TYR A 110 13.18 -8.83 7.57
CA TYR A 110 12.52 -7.99 6.55
C TYR A 110 13.43 -6.93 5.94
N ASP A 111 14.66 -6.78 6.42
CA ASP A 111 15.65 -5.81 5.96
C ASP A 111 15.89 -5.83 4.45
N LYS A 112 15.92 -7.01 3.84
CA LYS A 112 16.11 -7.19 2.38
C LYS A 112 14.95 -6.67 1.51
N TYR A 113 13.80 -6.38 2.10
CA TYR A 113 12.62 -5.86 1.41
C TYR A 113 12.46 -4.34 1.57
N VAL A 114 13.41 -3.68 2.24
CA VAL A 114 13.28 -2.29 2.64
C VAL A 114 14.38 -1.45 2.01
N SER A 115 14.00 -0.25 1.55
CA SER A 115 14.89 0.85 1.22
C SER A 115 14.39 2.11 1.93
N PHE A 116 15.26 3.09 2.03
CA PHE A 116 14.95 4.38 2.63
C PHE A 116 15.00 5.47 1.57
N ASP A 117 14.04 6.36 1.59
CA ASP A 117 13.98 7.57 0.77
C ASP A 117 13.63 8.77 1.66
N LEU A 118 14.60 9.63 1.91
CA LEU A 118 14.38 10.86 2.67
C LEU A 118 13.84 12.00 1.82
N GLY A 119 13.88 11.84 0.49
CA GLY A 119 13.23 12.70 -0.48
C GLY A 119 11.78 12.31 -0.79
N GLU A 120 11.30 11.20 -0.21
CA GLU A 120 9.90 10.81 -0.33
C GLU A 120 9.03 11.76 0.49
N LEU A 121 8.28 12.58 -0.21
CA LEU A 121 7.40 13.58 0.37
C LEU A 121 5.96 13.18 0.08
N SER A 122 5.13 13.24 1.10
CA SER A 122 3.71 12.96 0.93
C SER A 122 2.93 14.21 0.58
N ASN A 123 2.06 14.13 -0.41
CA ASN A 123 1.06 15.17 -0.70
C ASN A 123 0.01 15.30 0.43
N HIS A 124 0.04 14.39 1.41
CA HIS A 124 -0.86 14.42 2.55
C HIS A 124 -0.22 15.14 3.73
N THR A 125 -0.70 16.31 4.05
CA THR A 125 -0.20 17.19 5.12
C THR A 125 -0.46 16.65 6.54
N TYR A 126 -1.25 15.58 6.68
CA TYR A 126 -1.57 15.01 7.98
C TYR A 126 -0.50 14.05 8.53
N TYR A 127 0.45 13.58 7.71
CA TYR A 127 1.53 12.74 8.21
C TYR A 127 2.49 13.54 9.10
N THR A 128 2.93 12.91 10.20
CA THR A 128 3.77 13.54 11.21
C THR A 128 5.10 12.83 11.46
N GLY A 129 5.35 11.72 10.79
CA GLY A 129 6.53 10.90 11.00
C GLY A 129 6.82 9.96 9.84
N ILE A 130 6.99 8.69 10.15
CA ILE A 130 7.30 7.66 9.15
C ILE A 130 6.18 7.58 8.12
N ILE A 131 6.56 7.55 6.85
CA ILE A 131 5.72 7.21 5.70
C ILE A 131 6.34 6.01 4.97
N PHE A 132 5.52 5.26 4.26
CA PHE A 132 6.02 4.13 3.48
C PHE A 132 5.15 3.82 2.27
N HIS A 133 5.81 3.35 1.22
CA HIS A 133 5.20 2.88 -0.02
C HIS A 133 5.73 1.49 -0.35
N ALA A 134 4.85 0.57 -0.71
CA ALA A 134 5.28 -0.76 -1.15
C ALA A 134 5.02 -0.91 -2.65
N PHE A 135 6.08 -1.22 -3.35
CA PHE A 135 6.08 -1.45 -4.80
C PHE A 135 6.31 -2.93 -5.10
N THR A 136 5.83 -3.36 -6.24
CA THR A 136 6.11 -4.70 -6.76
C THR A 136 6.27 -4.66 -8.27
N PHE A 137 6.90 -5.68 -8.82
CA PHE A 137 7.07 -5.78 -10.27
C PHE A 137 5.72 -5.71 -11.00
N GLY A 138 5.67 -4.88 -12.02
CA GLY A 138 4.57 -4.79 -12.95
C GLY A 138 3.48 -3.76 -12.62
N THR A 139 3.59 -2.95 -11.55
CA THR A 139 2.57 -1.93 -11.25
C THR A 139 3.00 -0.51 -11.63
N GLY A 140 4.28 -0.16 -11.54
CA GLY A 140 4.77 1.22 -11.78
C GLY A 140 4.36 2.23 -10.70
N GLU A 141 3.39 1.87 -9.86
CA GLU A 141 2.87 2.67 -8.76
C GLU A 141 2.77 1.82 -7.48
N PRO A 142 2.75 2.44 -6.28
CA PRO A 142 2.71 1.68 -5.03
C PRO A 142 1.40 0.90 -4.89
N VAL A 143 1.53 -0.36 -4.47
CA VAL A 143 0.39 -1.23 -4.12
C VAL A 143 -0.12 -0.94 -2.71
N VAL A 144 0.78 -0.51 -1.82
CA VAL A 144 0.46 -0.11 -0.45
C VAL A 144 1.07 1.25 -0.19
N SER A 145 0.31 2.14 0.45
CA SER A 145 0.79 3.43 0.93
C SER A 145 0.28 3.68 2.33
N GLY A 146 1.12 4.23 3.19
CA GLY A 146 0.74 4.50 4.57
C GLY A 146 1.74 5.34 5.34
N GLY A 147 1.41 5.63 6.60
CA GLY A 147 2.31 6.37 7.47
C GLY A 147 1.71 6.71 8.83
N ARG A 148 2.50 7.41 9.64
CA ARG A 148 2.15 7.87 10.97
C ARG A 148 1.53 9.26 10.93
N TYR A 149 0.40 9.42 11.63
CA TYR A 149 -0.34 10.68 11.73
C TYR A 149 -0.86 10.90 13.17
N ASP A 150 -0.19 11.77 13.91
CA ASP A 150 -0.47 11.95 15.34
C ASP A 150 -1.48 13.08 15.60
N LYS A 151 -1.68 13.99 14.62
CA LYS A 151 -2.53 15.18 14.80
C LYS A 151 -3.91 15.06 14.16
N LEU A 152 -4.11 14.09 13.27
CA LEU A 152 -5.36 13.97 12.51
C LEU A 152 -6.58 13.79 13.40
N LEU A 153 -6.47 12.91 14.40
CA LEU A 153 -7.57 12.62 15.33
C LEU A 153 -7.88 13.79 16.29
N GLY A 154 -6.92 14.69 16.50
CA GLY A 154 -7.13 15.91 17.27
C GLY A 154 -8.21 16.83 16.67
N GLN A 155 -8.36 16.84 15.34
CA GLN A 155 -9.42 17.56 14.63
C GLN A 155 -10.82 17.04 14.99
N PHE A 156 -10.91 15.82 15.50
CA PHE A 156 -12.14 15.17 15.96
C PHE A 156 -12.22 15.09 17.49
N GLY A 157 -11.41 15.89 18.20
CA GLY A 157 -11.44 16.01 19.66
C GLY A 157 -10.68 14.91 20.43
N CYS A 158 -9.81 14.15 19.78
CA CYS A 158 -9.05 13.08 20.43
C CYS A 158 -7.60 13.02 19.95
N ASP A 159 -6.67 13.63 20.69
CA ASP A 159 -5.23 13.58 20.38
C ASP A 159 -4.67 12.18 20.65
N LYS A 160 -4.43 11.41 19.58
CA LYS A 160 -3.80 10.09 19.66
C LYS A 160 -2.85 9.86 18.50
N ALA A 161 -1.68 9.33 18.81
CA ALA A 161 -0.77 8.82 17.81
C ALA A 161 -1.42 7.66 17.04
N SER A 162 -1.37 7.74 15.73
CA SER A 162 -1.99 6.76 14.84
C SER A 162 -1.07 6.41 13.68
N ILE A 163 -1.21 5.20 13.19
CA ILE A 163 -0.58 4.72 11.97
C ILE A 163 -1.63 3.97 11.17
N GLY A 164 -1.59 4.11 9.87
CA GLY A 164 -2.49 3.40 8.96
C GLY A 164 -1.89 3.25 7.57
N PHE A 165 -2.53 2.40 6.79
CA PHE A 165 -2.17 2.22 5.39
C PHE A 165 -3.40 1.85 4.57
N SER A 166 -3.33 2.12 3.29
CA SER A 166 -4.24 1.62 2.27
C SER A 166 -3.54 0.63 1.35
N LEU A 167 -4.27 -0.43 1.01
CA LEU A 167 -3.87 -1.40 0.01
C LEU A 167 -4.78 -1.22 -1.21
N ILE A 168 -4.16 -1.00 -2.38
CA ILE A 168 -4.88 -0.77 -3.63
C ILE A 168 -5.08 -2.13 -4.31
N VAL A 169 -6.29 -2.68 -4.16
CA VAL A 169 -6.61 -4.05 -4.59
C VAL A 169 -6.41 -4.24 -6.09
N ASP A 170 -6.81 -3.26 -6.90
CA ASP A 170 -6.67 -3.34 -8.37
C ASP A 170 -5.19 -3.47 -8.79
N ARG A 171 -4.29 -2.73 -8.13
CA ARG A 171 -2.85 -2.83 -8.35
C ARG A 171 -2.29 -4.17 -7.89
N LEU A 172 -2.75 -4.66 -6.75
CA LEU A 172 -2.38 -5.99 -6.25
C LEU A 172 -2.80 -7.08 -7.24
N MET A 173 -4.04 -7.05 -7.72
CA MET A 173 -4.54 -8.02 -8.70
C MET A 173 -3.78 -7.93 -10.03
N ALA A 174 -3.48 -6.73 -10.50
CA ALA A 174 -2.66 -6.54 -11.70
C ALA A 174 -1.25 -7.14 -11.53
N ALA A 175 -0.63 -6.96 -10.36
CA ALA A 175 0.68 -7.55 -10.05
C ALA A 175 0.63 -9.08 -10.00
N ILE A 176 -0.37 -9.66 -9.33
CA ILE A 176 -0.59 -11.10 -9.25
C ILE A 176 -0.71 -11.70 -10.65
N ASN A 177 -1.54 -11.11 -11.52
CA ASN A 177 -1.72 -11.55 -12.88
C ASN A 177 -0.43 -11.46 -13.71
N ARG A 178 0.32 -10.36 -13.61
CA ARG A 178 1.59 -10.15 -14.35
C ARG A 178 2.71 -11.08 -13.87
N GLN A 179 2.70 -11.43 -12.60
CA GLN A 179 3.67 -12.37 -12.01
C GLN A 179 3.24 -13.84 -12.16
N HIS A 180 2.11 -14.11 -12.82
CA HIS A 180 1.53 -15.45 -13.00
C HIS A 180 1.42 -16.23 -11.67
N ILE A 181 0.90 -15.54 -10.65
CA ILE A 181 0.67 -16.14 -9.33
C ILE A 181 -0.73 -16.73 -9.33
N ASP A 182 -0.81 -18.04 -9.11
CA ASP A 182 -2.08 -18.72 -8.98
C ASP A 182 -2.75 -18.32 -7.65
N ILE A 183 -3.99 -17.88 -7.74
CA ILE A 183 -4.82 -17.61 -6.57
C ILE A 183 -5.56 -18.92 -6.28
N PRO A 184 -5.29 -19.58 -5.15
CA PRO A 184 -6.05 -20.76 -4.77
C PRO A 184 -7.47 -20.33 -4.45
N VAL A 185 -8.39 -20.60 -5.36
CA VAL A 185 -9.82 -20.41 -5.14
C VAL A 185 -10.42 -21.76 -4.74
N GLU A 186 -10.88 -21.86 -3.51
CA GLU A 186 -11.65 -23.03 -3.10
C GLU A 186 -13.08 -22.90 -3.66
N TYR A 187 -13.43 -23.79 -4.55
CA TYR A 187 -14.77 -23.86 -5.14
C TYR A 187 -15.64 -24.78 -4.29
N ASN A 188 -16.42 -24.21 -3.39
CA ASN A 188 -17.39 -24.90 -2.56
C ASN A 188 -18.83 -24.61 -3.00
N GLY A 189 -19.07 -24.51 -4.29
CA GLY A 189 -20.37 -24.20 -4.85
C GLY A 189 -21.17 -25.46 -5.18
N VAL A 190 -22.52 -25.39 -5.07
CA VAL A 190 -23.44 -26.41 -5.41
C VAL A 190 -24.46 -25.91 -6.44
N LEU A 191 -24.72 -26.72 -7.46
CA LEU A 191 -25.82 -26.51 -8.40
C LEU A 191 -27.08 -27.20 -7.91
N ILE A 192 -28.15 -26.43 -7.70
CA ILE A 192 -29.48 -27.00 -7.47
C ILE A 192 -30.25 -26.95 -8.79
N VAL A 193 -30.59 -28.13 -9.33
CA VAL A 193 -31.46 -28.28 -10.49
C VAL A 193 -32.85 -28.68 -10.01
N TYR A 194 -33.84 -27.83 -10.24
CA TYR A 194 -35.18 -28.04 -9.70
C TYR A 194 -36.28 -28.04 -10.78
N SER A 195 -37.35 -28.79 -10.57
CA SER A 195 -38.54 -28.72 -11.41
C SER A 195 -39.44 -27.53 -11.00
N GLN A 196 -40.27 -27.03 -11.92
CA GLN A 196 -41.09 -25.83 -11.69
C GLN A 196 -41.99 -25.93 -10.45
N ASP A 197 -42.51 -27.08 -10.16
CA ASP A 197 -43.36 -27.38 -8.99
C ASP A 197 -42.59 -27.46 -7.68
N LYS A 198 -41.24 -27.57 -7.75
CA LYS A 198 -40.32 -27.71 -6.62
C LYS A 198 -39.55 -26.45 -6.27
N LEU A 199 -39.89 -25.31 -6.86
CA LEU A 199 -39.17 -24.03 -6.63
C LEU A 199 -39.07 -23.68 -5.15
N LEU A 200 -40.12 -23.84 -4.35
CA LEU A 200 -40.10 -23.51 -2.93
C LEU A 200 -39.16 -24.41 -2.11
N ASP A 201 -39.09 -25.69 -2.46
CA ASP A 201 -38.19 -26.65 -1.81
C ASP A 201 -36.73 -26.31 -2.17
N ALA A 202 -36.48 -25.97 -3.44
CA ALA A 202 -35.16 -25.56 -3.92
C ALA A 202 -34.68 -24.25 -3.23
N ILE A 203 -35.55 -23.26 -3.04
CA ILE A 203 -35.24 -22.05 -2.31
C ILE A 203 -34.85 -22.35 -0.86
N LYS A 204 -35.67 -23.17 -0.15
CA LYS A 204 -35.35 -23.53 1.23
C LYS A 204 -33.99 -24.24 1.33
N ARG A 205 -33.74 -25.20 0.43
CA ARG A 205 -32.46 -25.90 0.40
C ARG A 205 -31.28 -24.98 0.11
N SER A 206 -31.47 -24.05 -0.82
CA SER A 206 -30.45 -23.02 -1.11
C SER A 206 -30.15 -22.15 0.11
N ASP A 207 -31.16 -21.74 0.86
CA ASP A 207 -30.97 -20.92 2.06
C ASP A 207 -30.25 -21.66 3.19
N GLU A 208 -30.51 -22.97 3.35
CA GLU A 208 -29.79 -23.84 4.28
C GLU A 208 -28.29 -23.89 3.93
N LEU A 209 -27.97 -24.22 2.67
CA LEU A 209 -26.58 -24.31 2.21
C LEU A 209 -25.84 -23.01 2.30
N ARG A 210 -26.49 -21.88 1.99
CA ARG A 210 -25.88 -20.52 2.13
C ARG A 210 -25.61 -20.15 3.58
N LYS A 211 -26.43 -20.59 4.54
CA LYS A 211 -26.16 -20.42 5.97
C LYS A 211 -24.90 -21.15 6.41
N ASP A 212 -24.60 -22.28 5.77
CA ASP A 212 -23.37 -23.06 5.99
C ASP A 212 -22.17 -22.55 5.20
N GLY A 213 -22.30 -21.38 4.53
CA GLY A 213 -21.20 -20.73 3.77
C GLY A 213 -20.97 -21.34 2.38
N ILE A 214 -21.89 -22.16 1.88
CA ILE A 214 -21.80 -22.80 0.55
C ILE A 214 -22.39 -21.87 -0.51
N ASN A 215 -21.67 -21.65 -1.60
CA ASN A 215 -22.18 -20.94 -2.76
C ASN A 215 -23.23 -21.79 -3.48
N VAL A 216 -24.39 -21.22 -3.81
CA VAL A 216 -25.46 -21.97 -4.46
C VAL A 216 -25.92 -21.27 -5.74
N CYS A 217 -25.82 -21.99 -6.84
CA CYS A 217 -26.47 -21.68 -8.11
C CYS A 217 -27.77 -22.48 -8.24
N MET A 218 -28.81 -21.88 -8.76
CA MET A 218 -30.11 -22.54 -8.96
C MET A 218 -30.52 -22.47 -10.43
N ILE A 219 -30.85 -23.60 -11.03
CA ILE A 219 -31.34 -23.68 -12.41
C ILE A 219 -32.64 -24.45 -12.45
N GLN A 220 -33.66 -23.89 -13.08
CA GLN A 220 -34.89 -24.60 -13.35
C GLN A 220 -34.63 -25.63 -14.44
N LYS A 221 -35.04 -26.88 -14.21
CA LYS A 221 -34.90 -27.98 -15.16
C LYS A 221 -35.64 -27.66 -16.47
N ASN A 222 -34.91 -27.71 -17.57
CA ASN A 222 -35.47 -27.61 -18.90
C ASN A 222 -35.69 -29.02 -19.42
N GLY A 223 -36.88 -29.32 -19.91
CA GLY A 223 -37.27 -30.67 -20.36
C GLY A 223 -36.44 -31.23 -21.52
N SER A 224 -35.62 -30.42 -22.16
CA SER A 224 -34.73 -30.83 -23.26
C SER A 224 -33.31 -31.18 -22.79
N GLU A 225 -32.94 -30.90 -21.53
CA GLU A 225 -31.60 -31.10 -21.00
C GLU A 225 -31.48 -32.40 -20.18
N THR A 226 -30.34 -33.06 -20.31
CA THR A 226 -30.02 -34.28 -19.60
C THR A 226 -29.25 -33.98 -18.30
N GLU A 227 -29.26 -34.89 -17.34
CA GLU A 227 -28.46 -34.74 -16.10
C GLU A 227 -26.97 -34.52 -16.40
N LYS A 228 -26.45 -35.21 -17.41
CA LYS A 228 -25.06 -35.03 -17.85
C LYS A 228 -24.74 -33.58 -18.26
N GLN A 229 -25.67 -32.88 -18.91
CA GLN A 229 -25.46 -31.46 -19.30
C GLN A 229 -25.42 -30.54 -18.09
N TYR A 230 -26.22 -30.83 -17.03
CA TYR A 230 -26.12 -30.09 -15.77
C TYR A 230 -24.81 -30.35 -15.02
N GLU A 231 -24.32 -31.58 -15.05
CA GLU A 231 -23.00 -31.94 -14.49
C GLU A 231 -21.86 -31.23 -15.25
N GLU A 232 -21.92 -31.23 -16.58
CA GLU A 232 -20.97 -30.50 -17.44
C GLU A 232 -21.02 -28.98 -17.17
N TYR A 233 -22.22 -28.43 -16.99
CA TYR A 233 -22.39 -27.03 -16.60
C TYR A 233 -21.79 -26.74 -15.21
N ALA A 234 -22.07 -27.59 -14.24
CA ALA A 234 -21.53 -27.46 -12.89
C ALA A 234 -19.99 -27.49 -12.91
N ALA A 235 -19.41 -28.43 -13.63
CA ALA A 235 -17.97 -28.54 -13.81
C ALA A 235 -17.37 -27.28 -14.48
N ALA A 236 -17.99 -26.79 -15.57
CA ALA A 236 -17.56 -25.59 -16.27
C ALA A 236 -17.70 -24.32 -15.41
N SER A 237 -18.71 -24.29 -14.52
CA SER A 237 -18.97 -23.22 -13.56
C SER A 237 -18.21 -23.39 -12.24
N GLN A 238 -17.33 -24.39 -12.15
CA GLN A 238 -16.51 -24.68 -10.97
C GLN A 238 -17.33 -24.93 -9.70
N LEU A 239 -18.49 -25.57 -9.87
CA LEU A 239 -19.34 -26.06 -8.77
C LEU A 239 -18.97 -27.52 -8.42
N SER A 240 -18.89 -27.82 -7.14
CA SER A 240 -18.36 -29.09 -6.64
C SER A 240 -19.40 -30.23 -6.65
N ASP A 241 -20.69 -29.89 -6.69
CA ASP A 241 -21.77 -30.88 -6.59
C ASP A 241 -23.04 -30.39 -7.30
N VAL A 242 -23.93 -31.34 -7.63
CA VAL A 242 -25.24 -31.08 -8.24
C VAL A 242 -26.33 -31.75 -7.42
N ILE A 243 -27.31 -30.98 -6.99
CA ILE A 243 -28.50 -31.47 -6.25
C ILE A 243 -29.72 -31.31 -7.13
N TYR A 244 -30.47 -32.40 -7.30
CA TYR A 244 -31.72 -32.41 -8.03
C TYR A 244 -32.93 -32.40 -7.07
N ILE A 245 -33.92 -31.51 -7.32
CA ILE A 245 -35.11 -31.29 -6.49
C ILE A 245 -36.37 -31.28 -7.35
#